data_4ea5c3126d6ee4e0c3509f7ebddf3688
#
_entry.id   4ea5c3126d6ee4e0c3509f7ebddf3688
#
_cell.length_a   1.000
_cell.length_b   1.000
_cell.length_c   1.000
_cell.angle_alpha   90.00
_cell.angle_beta   90.00
_cell.angle_gamma   90.00
#
_symmetry.space_group_name_H-M   'P 1'
#
loop_
_entity.id
_entity.type
_entity.pdbx_description
1 polymer ?
#
loop_
_entity_poly.entity_id
_entity_poly.type
_entity_poly.pdbx_seq_one_letter_code
_entity_poly.pdbx_strand_id
1 'polypeptide(L)'
;MGLTLSALRSFEREGFVVVRNCLSPSEDLQPIIDEYAEVLDCVAVRLHETGEIASAYADLPFDKRAIAITKDKGFLDPQPFDISFPTGADLTPETEFHFGPAAFALLRNPRLLDAVESIIGPEITSNPIQHVRIKVPERYIDKDRRGGLGGTTVWHQDNGVAHEEADNTEMLTVWFPLTEASERSGCLTVVPGSFRG
;
A
#
# COMPACT_ATOMS: atom_id res chain seq x y z
N MET A 1 12.26 13.62 -13.56
CA MET A 1 13.75 13.66 -13.38
C MET A 1 14.19 12.29 -12.90
N GLY A 2 14.94 11.56 -13.75
CA GLY A 2 15.40 10.21 -13.45
C GLY A 2 16.39 10.12 -12.28
N LEU A 3 16.73 8.90 -11.90
CA LEU A 3 17.67 8.62 -10.82
C LEU A 3 19.10 9.03 -11.19
N THR A 4 19.87 9.44 -10.19
CA THR A 4 21.29 9.71 -10.39
C THR A 4 22.10 8.42 -10.60
N LEU A 5 23.25 8.50 -11.26
CA LEU A 5 24.15 7.36 -11.41
C LEU A 5 24.56 6.73 -10.06
N SER A 6 24.67 7.54 -9.02
CA SER A 6 24.97 7.04 -7.66
C SER A 6 23.80 6.22 -7.09
N ALA A 7 22.56 6.65 -7.33
CA ALA A 7 21.36 5.93 -6.90
C ALA A 7 21.22 4.60 -7.65
N LEU A 8 21.47 4.57 -8.95
CA LEU A 8 21.47 3.36 -9.77
C LEU A 8 22.51 2.34 -9.31
N ARG A 9 23.75 2.79 -9.08
CA ARG A 9 24.80 1.91 -8.53
C ARG A 9 24.45 1.37 -7.12
N SER A 10 23.77 2.17 -6.29
CA SER A 10 23.29 1.71 -4.99
C SER A 10 22.23 0.64 -5.16
N PHE A 11 21.27 0.82 -6.07
CA PHE A 11 20.26 -0.17 -6.40
C PHE A 11 20.88 -1.48 -6.88
N GLU A 12 21.81 -1.43 -7.83
CA GLU A 12 22.52 -2.61 -8.34
C GLU A 12 23.29 -3.38 -7.24
N ARG A 13 23.85 -2.66 -6.28
CA ARG A 13 24.63 -3.26 -5.20
C ARG A 13 23.76 -3.81 -4.08
N GLU A 14 22.74 -3.06 -3.66
CA GLU A 14 21.95 -3.35 -2.45
C GLU A 14 20.62 -4.06 -2.74
N GLY A 15 20.13 -3.99 -3.99
CA GLY A 15 18.81 -4.50 -4.39
C GLY A 15 17.64 -3.55 -4.09
N PHE A 16 17.95 -2.37 -3.54
CA PHE A 16 16.95 -1.31 -3.31
C PHE A 16 17.59 0.07 -3.35
N VAL A 17 16.76 1.09 -3.52
CA VAL A 17 17.16 2.49 -3.40
C VAL A 17 16.04 3.32 -2.77
N VAL A 18 16.40 4.24 -1.89
CA VAL A 18 15.45 5.19 -1.29
C VAL A 18 15.52 6.51 -2.06
N VAL A 19 14.44 6.83 -2.76
CA VAL A 19 14.30 8.07 -3.52
C VAL A 19 13.54 9.10 -2.68
N ARG A 20 14.25 10.08 -2.16
CA ARG A 20 13.64 11.12 -1.33
C ARG A 20 13.01 12.20 -2.20
N ASN A 21 11.87 12.73 -1.74
CA ASN A 21 11.13 13.83 -2.40
C ASN A 21 10.73 13.51 -3.85
N CYS A 22 10.53 12.24 -4.18
CA CYS A 22 10.01 11.82 -5.48
C CYS A 22 8.58 12.30 -5.67
N LEU A 23 7.75 12.15 -4.65
CA LEU A 23 6.36 12.57 -4.66
C LEU A 23 6.16 13.82 -3.79
N SER A 24 5.29 14.71 -4.23
CA SER A 24 4.88 15.89 -3.49
C SER A 24 3.78 15.52 -2.50
N PRO A 25 3.93 15.79 -1.18
CA PRO A 25 2.88 15.50 -0.22
C PRO A 25 1.53 16.16 -0.57
N SER A 26 1.54 17.42 -1.00
CA SER A 26 0.31 18.17 -1.29
C SER A 26 -0.28 17.90 -2.67
N GLU A 27 0.56 17.62 -3.68
CA GLU A 27 0.09 17.47 -5.06
C GLU A 27 -0.19 16.01 -5.43
N ASP A 28 0.62 15.06 -4.92
CA ASP A 28 0.53 13.66 -5.31
C ASP A 28 -0.12 12.78 -4.23
N LEU A 29 0.17 13.03 -2.94
CA LEU A 29 -0.29 12.15 -1.87
C LEU A 29 -1.60 12.62 -1.24
N GLN A 30 -1.79 13.93 -1.05
CA GLN A 30 -3.00 14.45 -0.43
C GLN A 30 -4.29 14.08 -1.18
N PRO A 31 -4.35 14.15 -2.53
CA PRO A 31 -5.54 13.70 -3.26
C PRO A 31 -5.92 12.24 -3.00
N ILE A 32 -4.92 11.37 -2.79
CA ILE A 32 -5.15 9.95 -2.48
C ILE A 32 -5.66 9.80 -1.04
N ILE A 33 -5.06 10.54 -0.10
CA ILE A 33 -5.51 10.54 1.31
C ILE A 33 -6.96 11.00 1.40
N ASP A 34 -7.32 12.04 0.65
CA ASP A 34 -8.70 12.56 0.60
C ASP A 34 -9.66 11.52 0.01
N GLU A 35 -9.27 10.87 -1.10
CA GLU A 35 -10.03 9.78 -1.72
C GLU A 35 -10.24 8.60 -0.76
N TYR A 36 -9.20 8.18 -0.04
CA TYR A 36 -9.32 7.12 0.97
C TYR A 36 -10.08 7.55 2.24
N ALA A 37 -10.11 8.84 2.54
CA ALA A 37 -10.96 9.35 3.63
C ALA A 37 -12.44 9.19 3.30
N GLU A 38 -12.84 9.37 2.04
CA GLU A 38 -14.20 9.11 1.57
C GLU A 38 -14.56 7.61 1.65
N VAL A 39 -13.63 6.72 1.24
CA VAL A 39 -13.83 5.27 1.40
C VAL A 39 -14.01 4.90 2.87
N LEU A 40 -13.14 5.42 3.74
CA LEU A 40 -13.24 5.18 5.18
C LEU A 40 -14.54 5.73 5.77
N ASP A 41 -15.06 6.84 5.24
CA ASP A 41 -16.33 7.40 5.66
C ASP A 41 -17.48 6.43 5.35
N CYS A 42 -17.56 5.95 4.13
CA CYS A 42 -18.56 4.96 3.73
C CYS A 42 -18.50 3.69 4.58
N VAL A 43 -17.29 3.16 4.81
CA VAL A 43 -17.09 1.97 5.66
C VAL A 43 -17.51 2.23 7.10
N ALA A 44 -17.13 3.36 7.68
CA ALA A 44 -17.44 3.70 9.06
C ALA A 44 -18.94 3.92 9.29
N VAL A 45 -19.62 4.61 8.36
CA VAL A 45 -21.08 4.80 8.42
C VAL A 45 -21.80 3.44 8.37
N ARG A 46 -21.43 2.57 7.43
CA ARG A 46 -22.00 1.22 7.32
C ARG A 46 -21.81 0.40 8.60
N LEU A 47 -20.60 0.39 9.16
CA LEU A 47 -20.30 -0.35 10.40
C LEU A 47 -21.08 0.19 11.60
N HIS A 48 -21.31 1.51 11.66
CA HIS A 48 -22.13 2.12 12.70
C HIS A 48 -23.61 1.78 12.55
N GLU A 49 -24.14 1.84 11.33
CA GLU A 49 -25.54 1.50 11.03
C GLU A 49 -25.85 0.02 11.31
N THR A 50 -24.89 -0.87 11.10
CA THR A 50 -25.01 -2.31 11.43
C THR A 50 -24.75 -2.61 12.92
N GLY A 51 -24.38 -1.60 13.72
CA GLY A 51 -24.11 -1.76 15.15
C GLY A 51 -22.78 -2.44 15.48
N GLU A 52 -21.88 -2.53 14.51
CA GLU A 52 -20.56 -3.16 14.69
C GLU A 52 -19.55 -2.22 15.36
N ILE A 53 -19.78 -0.92 15.35
CA ILE A 53 -19.01 0.11 16.05
C ILE A 53 -19.94 1.11 16.75
N ALA A 54 -19.48 1.69 17.85
CA ALA A 54 -20.27 2.61 18.65
C ALA A 54 -20.51 3.97 17.98
N SER A 55 -19.61 4.39 17.07
CA SER A 55 -19.69 5.66 16.36
C SER A 55 -18.97 5.57 15.03
N ALA A 56 -19.35 6.39 14.05
CA ALA A 56 -18.63 6.55 12.79
C ALA A 56 -17.30 7.33 12.95
N TYR A 57 -17.01 7.92 14.11
CA TYR A 57 -15.77 8.66 14.42
C TYR A 57 -15.44 9.76 13.39
N ALA A 58 -16.46 10.44 12.85
CA ALA A 58 -16.31 11.40 11.75
C ALA A 58 -15.46 12.63 12.09
N ASP A 59 -15.37 12.98 13.38
CA ASP A 59 -14.57 14.13 13.86
C ASP A 59 -13.05 13.84 13.90
N LEU A 60 -12.64 12.59 13.65
CA LEU A 60 -11.24 12.21 13.70
C LEU A 60 -10.60 12.27 12.30
N PRO A 61 -9.32 12.69 12.20
CA PRO A 61 -8.57 12.59 10.94
C PRO A 61 -8.39 11.13 10.54
N PHE A 62 -8.12 10.89 9.25
CA PHE A 62 -8.09 9.57 8.62
C PHE A 62 -7.35 8.50 9.43
N ASP A 63 -6.10 8.77 9.83
CA ASP A 63 -5.24 7.83 10.57
C ASP A 63 -5.79 7.50 11.96
N LYS A 64 -6.33 8.49 12.67
CA LYS A 64 -6.91 8.33 14.00
C LYS A 64 -8.26 7.62 13.93
N ARG A 65 -9.03 7.89 12.88
CA ARG A 65 -10.33 7.27 12.63
C ARG A 65 -10.20 5.78 12.36
N ALA A 66 -9.27 5.37 11.49
CA ALA A 66 -8.97 3.95 11.24
C ALA A 66 -8.57 3.22 12.54
N ILE A 67 -7.74 3.86 13.39
CA ILE A 67 -7.37 3.30 14.69
C ILE A 67 -8.56 3.20 15.63
N ALA A 68 -9.44 4.19 15.68
CA ALA A 68 -10.63 4.20 16.56
C ALA A 68 -11.60 3.07 16.17
N ILE A 69 -11.88 2.92 14.88
CA ILE A 69 -12.72 1.83 14.34
C ILE A 69 -12.11 0.46 14.68
N THR A 70 -10.80 0.30 14.48
CA THR A 70 -10.13 -0.97 14.82
C THR A 70 -10.17 -1.28 16.31
N LYS A 71 -10.04 -0.28 17.17
CA LYS A 71 -10.18 -0.47 18.64
C LYS A 71 -11.56 -0.91 19.04
N ASP A 72 -12.59 -0.40 18.38
CA ASP A 72 -13.98 -0.68 18.72
C ASP A 72 -14.41 -2.07 18.21
N LYS A 73 -14.05 -2.37 16.96
CA LYS A 73 -14.46 -3.61 16.27
C LYS A 73 -13.48 -4.78 16.44
N GLY A 74 -12.22 -4.52 16.83
CA GLY A 74 -11.13 -5.51 16.84
C GLY A 74 -10.44 -5.73 15.49
N PHE A 75 -11.01 -5.22 14.39
CA PHE A 75 -10.46 -5.35 13.05
C PHE A 75 -11.09 -4.34 12.09
N LEU A 76 -10.29 -3.75 11.23
CA LEU A 76 -10.76 -3.00 10.06
C LEU A 76 -10.44 -3.82 8.81
N ASP A 77 -11.45 -4.19 8.05
CA ASP A 77 -11.28 -4.93 6.79
C ASP A 77 -10.46 -4.08 5.81
N PRO A 78 -9.31 -4.55 5.32
CA PRO A 78 -8.49 -3.81 4.38
C PRO A 78 -9.03 -3.87 2.94
N GLN A 79 -9.91 -4.81 2.60
CA GLN A 79 -10.32 -5.06 1.22
C GLN A 79 -11.00 -3.86 0.56
N PRO A 80 -11.89 -3.08 1.20
CA PRO A 80 -12.48 -1.88 0.60
C PRO A 80 -11.47 -0.80 0.21
N PHE A 81 -10.25 -0.86 0.75
CA PHE A 81 -9.17 0.09 0.47
C PHE A 81 -8.14 -0.44 -0.52
N ASP A 82 -8.12 -1.74 -0.76
CA ASP A 82 -7.14 -2.35 -1.66
C ASP A 82 -7.52 -2.12 -3.12
N ILE A 83 -6.52 -1.91 -3.97
CA ILE A 83 -6.68 -1.76 -5.42
C ILE A 83 -6.56 -3.09 -6.17
N SER A 84 -6.34 -4.18 -5.46
CA SER A 84 -6.35 -5.54 -5.99
C SER A 84 -7.59 -6.30 -5.53
N PHE A 85 -8.04 -7.24 -6.35
CA PHE A 85 -9.06 -8.20 -5.96
C PHE A 85 -8.53 -9.14 -4.87
N PRO A 86 -9.41 -9.66 -3.99
CA PRO A 86 -9.02 -10.65 -3.00
C PRO A 86 -8.54 -11.93 -3.68
N THR A 87 -7.43 -12.48 -3.19
CA THR A 87 -6.86 -13.74 -3.68
C THR A 87 -7.63 -14.94 -3.14
N GLY A 88 -7.92 -15.92 -4.01
CA GLY A 88 -8.53 -17.18 -3.61
C GLY A 88 -10.00 -17.12 -3.22
N ALA A 89 -10.67 -15.99 -3.45
CA ALA A 89 -12.10 -15.83 -3.28
C ALA A 89 -12.83 -15.87 -4.63
N ASP A 90 -14.06 -16.37 -4.62
CA ASP A 90 -14.95 -16.23 -5.77
C ASP A 90 -15.34 -14.74 -5.91
N LEU A 91 -15.00 -14.14 -7.03
CA LEU A 91 -15.36 -12.76 -7.31
C LEU A 91 -16.84 -12.67 -7.69
N THR A 92 -17.54 -11.75 -7.05
CA THR A 92 -18.93 -11.41 -7.32
C THR A 92 -19.06 -9.93 -7.68
N PRO A 93 -20.20 -9.48 -8.23
CA PRO A 93 -20.42 -8.04 -8.47
C PRO A 93 -20.34 -7.17 -7.22
N GLU A 94 -20.49 -7.77 -6.03
CA GLU A 94 -20.43 -7.12 -4.73
C GLU A 94 -19.02 -7.14 -4.11
N THR A 95 -18.04 -7.76 -4.76
CA THR A 95 -16.66 -7.81 -4.26
C THR A 95 -16.11 -6.38 -4.19
N GLU A 96 -15.82 -5.93 -2.98
CA GLU A 96 -15.29 -4.59 -2.74
C GLU A 96 -13.80 -4.52 -3.11
N PHE A 97 -13.41 -3.47 -3.79
CA PHE A 97 -12.04 -3.02 -4.00
C PHE A 97 -12.08 -1.54 -4.39
N HIS A 98 -10.98 -0.84 -4.18
CA HIS A 98 -10.92 0.57 -4.51
C HIS A 98 -10.34 0.79 -5.91
N PHE A 99 -11.03 1.59 -6.72
CA PHE A 99 -10.58 1.97 -8.05
C PHE A 99 -10.88 3.45 -8.29
N GLY A 100 -10.20 4.31 -7.54
CA GLY A 100 -10.43 5.75 -7.56
C GLY A 100 -9.50 6.51 -8.51
N PRO A 101 -9.93 7.71 -8.95
CA PRO A 101 -9.16 8.53 -9.88
C PRO A 101 -7.81 8.99 -9.33
N ALA A 102 -7.70 9.27 -8.02
CA ALA A 102 -6.44 9.70 -7.42
C ALA A 102 -5.43 8.55 -7.31
N ALA A 103 -5.88 7.36 -6.89
CA ALA A 103 -5.04 6.16 -6.89
C ALA A 103 -4.54 5.84 -8.31
N PHE A 104 -5.41 5.90 -9.32
CA PHE A 104 -5.03 5.69 -10.71
C PHE A 104 -4.07 6.78 -11.25
N ALA A 105 -4.29 8.04 -10.88
CA ALA A 105 -3.41 9.14 -11.27
C ALA A 105 -1.98 8.96 -10.74
N LEU A 106 -1.83 8.41 -9.53
CA LEU A 106 -0.51 8.15 -8.96
C LEU A 106 0.28 7.12 -9.76
N LEU A 107 -0.35 6.06 -10.27
CA LEU A 107 0.30 5.07 -11.12
C LEU A 107 0.87 5.67 -12.42
N ARG A 108 0.37 6.84 -12.80
CA ARG A 108 0.80 7.58 -13.98
C ARG A 108 1.60 8.84 -13.64
N ASN A 109 1.99 8.99 -12.39
CA ASN A 109 2.75 10.17 -11.95
C ASN A 109 4.10 10.25 -12.70
N PRO A 110 4.39 11.33 -13.44
CA PRO A 110 5.60 11.41 -14.26
C PRO A 110 6.89 11.35 -13.44
N ARG A 111 6.91 11.87 -12.20
CA ARG A 111 8.08 11.78 -11.32
C ARG A 111 8.35 10.34 -10.88
N LEU A 112 7.29 9.58 -10.62
CA LEU A 112 7.39 8.16 -10.30
C LEU A 112 7.88 7.37 -11.52
N LEU A 113 7.27 7.60 -12.67
CA LEU A 113 7.63 6.91 -13.91
C LEU A 113 9.06 7.24 -14.35
N ASP A 114 9.52 8.48 -14.22
CA ASP A 114 10.93 8.86 -14.50
C ASP A 114 11.91 8.05 -13.63
N ALA A 115 11.58 7.82 -12.36
CA ALA A 115 12.42 7.03 -11.46
C ALA A 115 12.42 5.54 -11.86
N VAL A 116 11.25 4.99 -12.19
CA VAL A 116 11.08 3.60 -12.65
C VAL A 116 11.79 3.38 -13.98
N GLU A 117 11.61 4.27 -14.96
CA GLU A 117 12.27 4.23 -16.26
C GLU A 117 13.80 4.19 -16.15
N SER A 118 14.34 4.89 -15.15
CA SER A 118 15.80 4.90 -14.90
C SER A 118 16.36 3.51 -14.53
N ILE A 119 15.51 2.59 -14.08
CA ILE A 119 15.91 1.23 -13.64
C ILE A 119 15.55 0.19 -14.71
N ILE A 120 14.30 0.17 -15.17
CA ILE A 120 13.78 -0.88 -16.08
C ILE A 120 13.63 -0.43 -17.53
N GLY A 121 13.98 0.82 -17.85
CA GLY A 121 13.83 1.37 -19.21
C GLY A 121 12.44 1.94 -19.50
N PRO A 122 12.22 2.44 -20.73
CA PRO A 122 11.03 3.24 -21.07
C PRO A 122 9.76 2.41 -21.31
N GLU A 123 9.87 1.11 -21.48
CA GLU A 123 8.72 0.24 -21.67
C GLU A 123 8.24 -0.28 -20.31
N ILE A 124 7.26 0.43 -19.72
CA ILE A 124 6.77 0.17 -18.38
C ILE A 124 5.37 -0.45 -18.45
N THR A 125 5.23 -1.66 -17.94
CA THR A 125 3.93 -2.32 -17.74
C THR A 125 3.57 -2.31 -16.25
N SER A 126 2.39 -1.77 -15.92
CA SER A 126 1.88 -1.81 -14.57
C SER A 126 1.31 -3.19 -14.27
N ASN A 127 1.90 -3.89 -13.28
CA ASN A 127 1.38 -5.17 -12.80
C ASN A 127 0.07 -4.94 -12.05
N PRO A 128 -1.00 -5.72 -12.28
CA PRO A 128 -2.26 -5.60 -11.55
C PRO A 128 -2.18 -6.04 -10.08
N ILE A 129 -1.12 -6.72 -9.67
CA ILE A 129 -0.87 -7.07 -8.26
C ILE A 129 -0.28 -5.84 -7.56
N GLN A 130 -1.18 -5.01 -7.04
CA GLN A 130 -0.85 -3.77 -6.36
C GLN A 130 -1.69 -3.68 -5.09
N HIS A 131 -1.11 -3.16 -4.02
CA HIS A 131 -1.79 -3.16 -2.74
C HIS A 131 -1.71 -1.81 -2.04
N VAL A 132 -2.82 -1.40 -1.48
CA VAL A 132 -2.88 -0.33 -0.48
C VAL A 132 -3.10 -0.95 0.89
N ARG A 133 -2.20 -0.67 1.82
CA ARG A 133 -2.19 -1.28 3.14
C ARG A 133 -2.48 -0.25 4.23
N ILE A 134 -3.58 -0.40 4.94
CA ILE A 134 -3.84 0.36 6.16
C ILE A 134 -3.25 -0.41 7.35
N LYS A 135 -2.10 0.06 7.84
CA LYS A 135 -1.44 -0.53 9.00
C LYS A 135 -1.88 0.16 10.28
N VAL A 136 -2.62 -0.55 11.10
CA VAL A 136 -3.02 -0.12 12.45
C VAL A 136 -2.17 -0.85 13.50
N PRO A 137 -2.00 -0.30 14.73
CA PRO A 137 -1.24 -0.99 15.77
C PRO A 137 -1.83 -2.36 16.11
N GLU A 138 -1.04 -3.42 15.97
CA GLU A 138 -1.47 -4.82 16.18
C GLU A 138 -2.14 -5.11 17.52
N ARG A 139 -1.81 -4.32 18.57
CA ARG A 139 -2.44 -4.47 19.89
C ARG A 139 -3.96 -4.23 19.88
N TYR A 140 -4.48 -3.58 18.82
CA TYR A 140 -5.91 -3.31 18.64
C TYR A 140 -6.58 -4.30 17.69
N ILE A 141 -5.81 -5.18 17.07
CA ILE A 141 -6.32 -6.24 16.19
C ILE A 141 -6.52 -7.50 17.00
N ASP A 142 -7.67 -8.12 16.85
CA ASP A 142 -7.98 -9.41 17.46
C ASP A 142 -6.93 -10.46 17.05
N LYS A 143 -6.57 -11.34 17.99
CA LYS A 143 -5.43 -12.25 17.82
C LYS A 143 -5.58 -13.19 16.64
N ASP A 144 -6.80 -13.61 16.32
CA ASP A 144 -7.14 -14.47 15.19
C ASP A 144 -7.17 -13.74 13.84
N ARG A 145 -7.14 -12.40 13.87
CA ARG A 145 -7.11 -11.51 12.70
C ARG A 145 -5.75 -10.87 12.45
N ARG A 146 -4.74 -11.18 13.27
CA ARG A 146 -3.38 -10.69 13.08
C ARG A 146 -2.69 -11.45 11.95
N GLY A 147 -1.98 -10.75 11.10
CA GLY A 147 -1.33 -11.28 9.91
C GLY A 147 -2.01 -10.88 8.61
N GLY A 148 -1.52 -11.37 7.48
CA GLY A 148 -2.04 -11.05 6.15
C GLY A 148 -2.01 -9.55 5.83
N LEU A 149 -3.10 -9.05 5.26
CA LEU A 149 -3.19 -7.65 4.79
C LEU A 149 -3.20 -6.63 5.93
N GLY A 150 -3.78 -6.98 7.09
CA GLY A 150 -3.95 -6.05 8.23
C GLY A 150 -2.83 -6.09 9.27
N GLY A 151 -2.05 -7.16 9.34
CA GLY A 151 -1.02 -7.38 10.35
C GLY A 151 0.41 -7.14 9.88
N THR A 152 1.38 -7.66 10.66
CA THR A 152 2.78 -7.65 10.29
C THR A 152 3.03 -8.56 9.10
N THR A 153 3.65 -8.01 8.05
CA THR A 153 4.05 -8.79 6.89
C THR A 153 5.34 -9.55 7.21
N VAL A 154 5.35 -10.86 6.96
CA VAL A 154 6.54 -11.70 7.14
C VAL A 154 7.61 -11.36 6.08
N TRP A 155 8.85 -11.73 6.35
CA TRP A 155 9.93 -11.59 5.37
C TRP A 155 9.63 -12.39 4.11
N HIS A 156 9.72 -11.74 2.96
CA HIS A 156 9.48 -12.33 1.65
C HIS A 156 10.23 -11.57 0.56
N GLN A 157 10.23 -12.12 -0.62
CA GLN A 157 10.62 -11.44 -1.86
C GLN A 157 9.36 -11.31 -2.73
N ASP A 158 9.10 -10.14 -3.27
CA ASP A 158 7.89 -9.89 -4.06
C ASP A 158 7.84 -10.78 -5.32
N ASN A 159 9.00 -11.04 -5.92
CA ASN A 159 9.07 -11.98 -7.04
C ASN A 159 8.65 -13.42 -6.67
N GLY A 160 8.80 -13.80 -5.40
CA GLY A 160 8.42 -15.12 -4.91
C GLY A 160 6.90 -15.36 -4.81
N VAL A 161 6.07 -14.32 -4.96
CA VAL A 161 4.60 -14.44 -5.03
C VAL A 161 4.07 -14.39 -6.45
N ALA A 162 4.94 -14.13 -7.43
CA ALA A 162 4.59 -14.20 -8.85
C ALA A 162 4.65 -15.66 -9.33
N HIS A 163 3.95 -15.96 -10.42
CA HIS A 163 4.01 -17.26 -11.06
C HIS A 163 5.34 -17.45 -11.83
N GLU A 164 5.74 -18.69 -12.06
CA GLU A 164 6.98 -19.08 -12.73
C GLU A 164 7.15 -18.40 -14.12
N GLU A 165 6.05 -18.10 -14.79
CA GLU A 165 6.07 -17.37 -16.08
C GLU A 165 6.65 -15.97 -15.96
N ALA A 166 6.66 -15.38 -14.75
CA ALA A 166 7.22 -14.07 -14.48
C ALA A 166 8.72 -14.07 -14.16
N ASP A 167 9.35 -15.25 -13.99
CA ASP A 167 10.75 -15.37 -13.55
C ASP A 167 11.76 -14.67 -14.50
N ASN A 168 11.41 -14.55 -15.78
CA ASN A 168 12.21 -13.88 -16.78
C ASN A 168 11.82 -12.39 -16.98
N THR A 169 10.95 -11.87 -16.13
CA THR A 169 10.48 -10.48 -16.21
C THR A 169 11.25 -9.60 -15.23
N GLU A 170 11.72 -8.45 -15.69
CA GLU A 170 12.31 -7.44 -14.81
C GLU A 170 11.20 -6.78 -13.99
N MET A 171 10.92 -7.33 -12.81
CA MET A 171 9.91 -6.81 -11.91
C MET A 171 10.52 -5.85 -10.91
N LEU A 172 10.00 -4.62 -10.89
CA LEU A 172 10.37 -3.58 -9.93
C LEU A 172 9.19 -3.26 -9.02
N THR A 173 9.40 -3.44 -7.72
CA THR A 173 8.42 -3.01 -6.71
C THR A 173 8.72 -1.59 -6.29
N VAL A 174 7.68 -0.75 -6.29
CA VAL A 174 7.73 0.61 -5.78
C VAL A 174 6.86 0.71 -4.54
N TRP A 175 7.47 1.07 -3.42
CA TRP A 175 6.76 1.28 -2.16
C TRP A 175 6.91 2.73 -1.70
N PHE A 176 5.84 3.33 -1.24
CA PHE A 176 5.85 4.67 -0.63
C PHE A 176 4.74 4.78 0.42
N PRO A 177 4.97 5.52 1.52
CA PRO A 177 3.96 5.77 2.52
C PRO A 177 3.06 6.95 2.12
N LEU A 178 1.76 6.83 2.37
CA LEU A 178 0.80 7.95 2.25
C LEU A 178 0.81 8.82 3.51
N THR A 179 1.16 8.24 4.65
CA THR A 179 1.32 8.92 5.94
C THR A 179 2.73 8.72 6.48
N GLU A 180 3.12 9.40 7.56
CA GLU A 180 4.45 9.23 8.14
C GLU A 180 4.71 7.75 8.51
N ALA A 181 5.72 7.15 7.88
CA ALA A 181 6.18 5.80 8.15
C ALA A 181 7.52 5.80 8.88
N SER A 182 7.48 5.41 10.14
CA SER A 182 8.64 5.22 11.01
C SER A 182 8.69 3.76 11.49
N GLU A 183 9.76 3.38 12.18
CA GLU A 183 9.84 2.04 12.81
C GLU A 183 8.64 1.76 13.73
N ARG A 184 8.05 2.79 14.34
CA ARG A 184 6.87 2.67 15.21
C ARG A 184 5.56 2.57 14.45
N SER A 185 5.51 3.06 13.22
CA SER A 185 4.31 3.09 12.38
C SER A 185 4.34 2.11 11.21
N GLY A 186 5.28 1.17 11.23
CA GLY A 186 5.30 0.05 10.28
C GLY A 186 5.93 0.42 8.93
N CYS A 187 7.08 1.11 8.94
CA CYS A 187 7.86 1.31 7.73
C CYS A 187 8.36 -0.02 7.16
N LEU A 188 8.72 -0.01 5.89
CA LEU A 188 9.36 -1.14 5.24
C LEU A 188 10.75 -1.38 5.86
N THR A 189 11.11 -2.65 6.01
CA THR A 189 12.46 -3.08 6.41
C THR A 189 13.01 -3.97 5.31
N VAL A 190 14.26 -3.73 4.90
CA VAL A 190 14.92 -4.48 3.84
C VAL A 190 16.28 -5.00 4.29
N VAL A 191 16.71 -6.14 3.73
CA VAL A 191 18.05 -6.71 3.96
C VAL A 191 18.89 -6.41 2.73
N PRO A 192 19.91 -5.53 2.83
CA PRO A 192 20.76 -5.18 1.69
C PRO A 192 21.44 -6.40 1.08
N GLY A 193 21.42 -6.51 -0.24
CA GLY A 193 22.09 -7.57 -0.98
C GLY A 193 21.43 -8.95 -0.93
N SER A 194 20.30 -9.11 -0.23
CA SER A 194 19.59 -10.40 -0.07
C SER A 194 19.06 -11.02 -1.37
N PHE A 195 18.97 -10.24 -2.44
CA PHE A 195 18.53 -10.70 -3.76
C PHE A 195 19.57 -11.58 -4.48
N ARG A 196 20.78 -11.71 -3.94
CA ARG A 196 21.88 -12.49 -4.55
C ARG A 196 21.97 -13.93 -4.08
N GLY A 197 21.04 -14.40 -3.27
CA GLY A 197 21.02 -15.80 -2.81
C GLY A 197 20.73 -15.95 -1.36
#